data_4fe4fab26823ccf0dba8dfc3a3fcaf2d
#
_entry.id   4fe4fab26823ccf0dba8dfc3a3fcaf2d
#
_cell.length_a   1.000
_cell.length_b   1.000
_cell.length_c   1.000
_cell.angle_alpha   90.00
_cell.angle_beta   90.00
_cell.angle_gamma   90.00
#
_symmetry.space_group_name_H-M   'P 1'
#
loop_
_entity.id
_entity.type
_entity.pdbx_description
1 polymer ?
#
loop_
_entity_poly.entity_id
_entity_poly.type
_entity_poly.pdbx_seq_one_letter_code
_entity_poly.pdbx_strand_id
1 'polypeptide(L)'
;HAHERFQPVRAVSVKIIAARRAQARYFAPDRDPYEVLLDRYEKGLTIAQCDEFFATLRETIVLLLADIQTRGKAVRTDFLDQEWPIDAQRLVSKKIMELWGLDPAHCYLAESEHPFTTEFWRGDVRITTHYMPRDIFSNLYIVAHEGGHALYELNINPDYDYPVVTPGATMGIHARQSRRD
;
A
#
# COMPACT_ATOMS: atom_id res chain seq x y z
N HIS A 1 -13.98 -11.20 -26.72
CA HIS A 1 -12.59 -10.68 -26.59
C HIS A 1 -12.07 -10.59 -25.16
N ALA A 2 -12.87 -10.21 -24.13
CA ALA A 2 -12.42 -10.18 -22.72
C ALA A 2 -12.25 -11.60 -22.14
N HIS A 3 -13.12 -12.52 -22.52
CA HIS A 3 -13.09 -13.92 -22.05
C HIS A 3 -11.86 -14.69 -22.55
N GLU A 4 -11.41 -14.44 -23.78
CA GLU A 4 -10.24 -15.10 -24.37
C GLU A 4 -8.93 -14.66 -23.73
N ARG A 5 -8.82 -13.41 -23.29
CA ARG A 5 -7.65 -12.88 -22.57
C ARG A 5 -7.51 -13.38 -21.13
N PHE A 6 -8.61 -13.82 -20.53
CA PHE A 6 -8.62 -14.33 -19.15
C PHE A 6 -8.09 -15.77 -19.03
N GLN A 7 -8.20 -16.59 -20.07
CA GLN A 7 -7.82 -18.00 -20.03
C GLN A 7 -6.34 -18.25 -19.67
N PRO A 8 -5.36 -17.54 -20.25
CA PRO A 8 -3.95 -17.72 -19.87
C PRO A 8 -3.69 -17.34 -18.41
N VAL A 9 -4.29 -16.24 -17.94
CA VAL A 9 -4.16 -15.75 -16.54
C VAL A 9 -4.75 -16.79 -15.58
N ARG A 10 -5.92 -17.35 -15.89
CA ARG A 10 -6.57 -18.38 -15.10
C ARG A 10 -5.70 -19.62 -14.93
N ALA A 11 -5.09 -20.11 -16.00
CA ALA A 11 -4.23 -21.29 -15.95
C ALA A 11 -3.01 -21.08 -15.06
N VAL A 12 -2.38 -19.90 -15.13
CA VAL A 12 -1.27 -19.53 -14.26
C VAL A 12 -1.72 -19.37 -12.81
N SER A 13 -2.85 -18.69 -12.56
CA SER A 13 -3.39 -18.48 -11.22
C SER A 13 -3.71 -19.81 -10.51
N VAL A 14 -4.28 -20.80 -11.22
CA VAL A 14 -4.54 -22.13 -10.66
C VAL A 14 -3.24 -22.80 -10.20
N LYS A 15 -2.17 -22.72 -11.00
CA LYS A 15 -0.86 -23.27 -10.63
C LYS A 15 -0.26 -22.56 -9.41
N ILE A 16 -0.36 -21.24 -9.35
CA ILE A 16 0.12 -20.43 -8.21
C ILE A 16 -0.63 -20.83 -6.93
N ILE A 17 -1.96 -20.92 -7.00
CA ILE A 17 -2.78 -21.32 -5.84
C ILE A 17 -2.42 -22.74 -5.38
N ALA A 18 -2.27 -23.69 -6.31
CA ALA A 18 -1.86 -25.05 -5.97
C ALA A 18 -0.47 -25.10 -5.30
N ALA A 19 0.49 -24.34 -5.83
CA ALA A 19 1.83 -24.24 -5.25
C ALA A 19 1.80 -23.61 -3.84
N ARG A 20 0.99 -22.55 -3.63
CA ARG A 20 0.85 -21.90 -2.31
C ARG A 20 0.20 -22.84 -1.29
N ARG A 21 -0.81 -23.60 -1.69
CA ARG A 21 -1.41 -24.63 -0.82
C ARG A 21 -0.43 -25.75 -0.45
N ALA A 22 0.37 -26.20 -1.41
CA ALA A 22 1.44 -27.16 -1.14
C ALA A 22 2.48 -26.58 -0.18
N GLN A 23 2.93 -25.36 -0.40
CA GLN A 23 3.86 -24.64 0.48
C GLN A 23 3.32 -24.56 1.92
N ALA A 24 2.06 -24.16 2.11
CA ALA A 24 1.45 -24.09 3.43
C ALA A 24 1.48 -25.45 4.16
N ARG A 25 1.22 -26.54 3.46
CA ARG A 25 1.27 -27.90 4.03
C ARG A 25 2.67 -28.35 4.45
N TYR A 26 3.73 -27.83 3.83
CA TYR A 26 5.10 -28.09 4.29
C TYR A 26 5.40 -27.45 5.64
N PHE A 27 4.80 -26.28 5.91
CA PHE A 27 5.01 -25.59 7.20
C PHE A 27 4.11 -26.15 8.31
N ALA A 28 2.86 -26.44 7.99
CA ALA A 28 1.89 -26.96 8.95
C ALA A 28 0.80 -27.79 8.22
N PRO A 29 0.98 -29.12 8.10
CA PRO A 29 0.11 -29.98 7.29
C PRO A 29 -1.34 -30.01 7.79
N ASP A 30 -1.54 -29.87 9.10
CA ASP A 30 -2.84 -30.01 9.77
C ASP A 30 -3.57 -28.68 10.01
N ARG A 31 -2.97 -27.55 9.60
CA ARG A 31 -3.58 -26.22 9.71
C ARG A 31 -4.22 -25.77 8.41
N ASP A 32 -5.18 -24.84 8.52
CA ASP A 32 -5.74 -24.19 7.34
C ASP A 32 -4.63 -23.51 6.53
N PRO A 33 -4.51 -23.79 5.22
CA PRO A 33 -3.45 -23.22 4.38
C PRO A 33 -3.44 -21.69 4.35
N TYR A 34 -4.59 -21.04 4.48
CA TYR A 34 -4.68 -19.59 4.49
C TYR A 34 -4.09 -19.00 5.79
N GLU A 35 -4.41 -19.58 6.95
CA GLU A 35 -3.82 -19.17 8.24
C GLU A 35 -2.31 -19.34 8.27
N VAL A 36 -1.80 -20.44 7.71
CA VAL A 36 -0.36 -20.68 7.63
C VAL A 36 0.34 -19.60 6.79
N LEU A 37 -0.29 -19.17 5.71
CA LEU A 37 0.25 -18.11 4.87
C LEU A 37 0.06 -16.72 5.48
N LEU A 38 -1.05 -16.48 6.17
CA LEU A 38 -1.33 -15.25 6.89
C LEU A 38 -0.27 -14.98 7.99
N ASP A 39 0.10 -16.01 8.74
CA ASP A 39 1.12 -15.94 9.79
C ASP A 39 2.49 -15.46 9.30
N ARG A 40 2.75 -15.51 8.00
CA ARG A 40 3.99 -14.98 7.39
C ARG A 40 3.99 -13.46 7.23
N TYR A 41 2.80 -12.86 7.19
CA TYR A 41 2.62 -11.41 7.05
C TYR A 41 2.28 -10.74 8.38
N GLU A 42 1.47 -11.44 9.19
CA GLU A 42 1.03 -10.97 10.51
C GLU A 42 1.15 -12.11 11.51
N LYS A 43 2.27 -12.16 12.20
CA LYS A 43 2.62 -13.25 13.12
C LYS A 43 1.58 -13.42 14.22
N GLY A 44 0.99 -14.62 14.29
CA GLY A 44 0.00 -14.98 15.30
C GLY A 44 -1.44 -14.52 15.00
N LEU A 45 -1.68 -13.82 13.88
CA LEU A 45 -3.03 -13.43 13.48
C LEU A 45 -3.81 -14.63 12.96
N THR A 46 -5.06 -14.81 13.44
CA THR A 46 -5.96 -15.88 13.04
C THR A 46 -7.10 -15.37 12.17
N ILE A 47 -7.73 -16.26 11.38
CA ILE A 47 -8.94 -15.93 10.61
C ILE A 47 -10.05 -15.42 11.54
N ALA A 48 -10.25 -16.08 12.68
CA ALA A 48 -11.28 -15.66 13.64
C ALA A 48 -11.09 -14.23 14.14
N GLN A 49 -9.84 -13.82 14.43
CA GLN A 49 -9.54 -12.43 14.79
C GLN A 49 -9.77 -11.45 13.64
N CYS A 50 -9.45 -11.85 12.41
CA CYS A 50 -9.76 -11.05 11.22
C CYS A 50 -11.27 -10.88 11.04
N ASP A 51 -12.04 -11.95 11.18
CA ASP A 51 -13.50 -11.90 11.01
C ASP A 51 -14.15 -11.00 12.05
N GLU A 52 -13.76 -11.08 13.31
CA GLU A 52 -14.24 -10.19 14.38
C GLU A 52 -13.89 -8.72 14.09
N PHE A 53 -12.63 -8.46 13.72
CA PHE A 53 -12.18 -7.12 13.36
C PHE A 53 -12.96 -6.55 12.18
N PHE A 54 -13.08 -7.30 11.08
CA PHE A 54 -13.77 -6.83 9.89
C PHE A 54 -15.28 -6.70 10.08
N ALA A 55 -15.91 -7.53 10.92
CA ALA A 55 -17.32 -7.37 11.28
C ALA A 55 -17.55 -6.02 11.98
N THR A 56 -16.76 -5.73 13.01
CA THR A 56 -16.83 -4.46 13.76
C THR A 56 -16.53 -3.26 12.85
N LEU A 57 -15.50 -3.36 12.02
CA LEU A 57 -15.13 -2.30 11.09
C LEU A 57 -16.23 -2.02 10.08
N ARG A 58 -16.83 -3.07 9.51
CA ARG A 58 -17.92 -2.95 8.55
C ARG A 58 -19.14 -2.28 9.14
N GLU A 59 -19.58 -2.71 10.32
CA GLU A 59 -20.71 -2.08 11.03
C GLU A 59 -20.46 -0.59 11.25
N THR A 60 -19.28 -0.24 11.76
CA THR A 60 -18.92 1.15 12.03
C THR A 60 -18.88 1.99 10.76
N ILE A 61 -18.21 1.50 9.70
CA ILE A 61 -18.05 2.27 8.45
C ILE A 61 -19.39 2.43 7.72
N VAL A 62 -20.22 1.39 7.68
CA VAL A 62 -21.53 1.47 6.98
C VAL A 62 -22.42 2.51 7.64
N LEU A 63 -22.48 2.53 8.97
CA LEU A 63 -23.26 3.53 9.71
C LEU A 63 -22.70 4.94 9.51
N LEU A 64 -21.36 5.11 9.58
CA LEU A 64 -20.72 6.39 9.36
C LEU A 64 -20.96 6.92 7.94
N LEU A 65 -20.84 6.09 6.93
CA LEU A 65 -21.10 6.47 5.54
C LEU A 65 -22.56 6.89 5.33
N ALA A 66 -23.51 6.14 5.90
CA ALA A 66 -24.92 6.49 5.85
C ALA A 66 -25.18 7.86 6.52
N ASP A 67 -24.54 8.11 7.62
CA ASP A 67 -24.64 9.38 8.34
C ASP A 67 -24.04 10.55 7.55
N ILE A 68 -22.87 10.36 6.95
CA ILE A 68 -22.25 11.35 6.07
C ILE A 68 -23.14 11.65 4.86
N GLN A 69 -23.73 10.63 4.24
CA GLN A 69 -24.62 10.81 3.09
C GLN A 69 -25.90 11.57 3.43
N THR A 70 -26.44 11.38 4.63
CA THR A 70 -27.72 11.98 5.04
C THR A 70 -27.58 13.33 5.74
N ARG A 71 -26.52 13.53 6.52
CA ARG A 71 -26.30 14.71 7.36
C ARG A 71 -25.01 15.46 7.06
N GLY A 72 -24.15 14.90 6.22
CA GLY A 72 -22.90 15.51 5.84
C GLY A 72 -23.11 16.84 5.10
N LYS A 73 -22.24 17.80 5.39
CA LYS A 73 -22.22 19.07 4.64
C LYS A 73 -21.56 18.83 3.29
N ALA A 74 -22.13 19.46 2.26
CA ALA A 74 -21.50 19.44 0.94
C ALA A 74 -20.08 20.04 1.02
N VAL A 75 -19.11 19.24 0.58
CA VAL A 75 -17.73 19.72 0.46
C VAL A 75 -17.59 20.43 -0.87
N ARG A 76 -16.94 21.60 -0.84
CA ARG A 76 -16.65 22.34 -2.07
C ARG A 76 -15.62 21.59 -2.90
N THR A 77 -15.95 21.27 -4.15
CA THR A 77 -15.11 20.52 -5.09
C THR A 77 -14.91 21.25 -6.42
N ASP A 78 -15.55 22.39 -6.62
CA ASP A 78 -15.54 23.16 -7.86
C ASP A 78 -14.14 23.62 -8.30
N PHE A 79 -13.23 23.82 -7.34
CA PHE A 79 -11.82 24.18 -7.60
C PHE A 79 -11.00 23.01 -8.18
N LEU A 80 -11.55 21.78 -8.15
CA LEU A 80 -10.90 20.59 -8.70
C LEU A 80 -11.12 20.44 -10.21
N ASP A 81 -12.20 21.02 -10.74
CA ASP A 81 -12.56 20.92 -12.16
C ASP A 81 -11.74 21.88 -13.03
N GLN A 82 -10.44 21.66 -13.06
CA GLN A 82 -9.50 22.40 -13.88
C GLN A 82 -8.33 21.51 -14.32
N GLU A 83 -7.55 22.01 -15.27
CA GLU A 83 -6.30 21.36 -15.64
C GLU A 83 -5.16 21.77 -14.71
N TRP A 84 -4.39 20.77 -14.31
CA TRP A 84 -3.22 20.92 -13.45
C TRP A 84 -1.97 20.53 -14.25
N PRO A 85 -1.13 21.53 -14.66
CA PRO A 85 0.04 21.26 -15.47
C PRO A 85 0.95 20.23 -14.79
N ILE A 86 1.42 19.23 -15.56
CA ILE A 86 2.24 18.11 -15.04
C ILE A 86 3.51 18.63 -14.36
N ASP A 87 4.17 19.67 -14.93
CA ASP A 87 5.37 20.23 -14.32
C ASP A 87 5.09 20.90 -12.96
N ALA A 88 3.92 21.51 -12.80
CA ALA A 88 3.49 22.03 -11.49
C ALA A 88 3.26 20.89 -10.49
N GLN A 89 2.64 19.79 -10.92
CA GLN A 89 2.46 18.62 -10.08
C GLN A 89 3.80 18.00 -9.64
N ARG A 90 4.79 17.93 -10.54
CA ARG A 90 6.16 17.49 -10.20
C ARG A 90 6.82 18.37 -9.13
N LEU A 91 6.63 19.69 -9.21
CA LEU A 91 7.12 20.60 -8.18
C LEU A 91 6.44 20.38 -6.83
N VAL A 92 5.13 20.17 -6.83
CA VAL A 92 4.38 19.86 -5.61
C VAL A 92 4.84 18.54 -5.00
N SER A 93 5.04 17.50 -5.81
CA SER A 93 5.57 16.22 -5.32
C SER A 93 6.93 16.38 -4.63
N LYS A 94 7.85 17.11 -5.24
CA LYS A 94 9.14 17.43 -4.62
C LYS A 94 8.96 18.18 -3.31
N LYS A 95 8.00 19.11 -3.24
CA LYS A 95 7.74 19.87 -2.02
C LYS A 95 7.18 19.00 -0.90
N ILE A 96 6.34 18.02 -1.21
CA ILE A 96 5.87 17.03 -0.23
C ILE A 96 7.05 16.22 0.31
N MET A 97 7.93 15.73 -0.57
CA MET A 97 9.12 15.00 -0.15
C MET A 97 10.01 15.83 0.79
N GLU A 98 10.24 17.11 0.47
CA GLU A 98 10.98 18.04 1.33
C GLU A 98 10.31 18.21 2.71
N LEU A 99 8.99 18.43 2.73
CA LEU A 99 8.21 18.60 3.96
C LEU A 99 8.29 17.37 4.86
N TRP A 100 8.38 16.18 4.28
CA TRP A 100 8.48 14.92 5.00
C TRP A 100 9.93 14.55 5.35
N GLY A 101 10.90 15.36 4.94
CA GLY A 101 12.31 15.11 5.19
C GLY A 101 12.88 13.93 4.40
N LEU A 102 12.27 13.59 3.27
CA LEU A 102 12.77 12.57 2.35
C LEU A 102 13.92 13.16 1.53
N ASP A 103 15.15 12.85 1.95
CA ASP A 103 16.36 13.32 1.27
C ASP A 103 16.49 12.67 -0.10
N PRO A 104 16.61 13.46 -1.20
CA PRO A 104 16.81 12.92 -2.55
C PRO A 104 18.07 12.05 -2.71
N ALA A 105 19.03 12.14 -1.80
CA ALA A 105 20.20 11.25 -1.77
C ALA A 105 19.84 9.82 -1.34
N HIS A 106 18.73 9.64 -0.65
CA HIS A 106 18.28 8.37 -0.08
C HIS A 106 16.90 7.94 -0.54
N CYS A 107 16.10 8.86 -1.07
CA CYS A 107 14.75 8.59 -1.57
C CYS A 107 14.55 9.19 -2.95
N TYR A 108 14.45 8.35 -3.96
CA TYR A 108 14.25 8.77 -5.35
C TYR A 108 12.77 8.67 -5.75
N LEU A 109 12.24 9.75 -6.37
CA LEU A 109 10.88 9.78 -6.93
C LEU A 109 10.93 9.63 -8.45
N ALA A 110 10.20 8.66 -8.99
CA ALA A 110 10.03 8.44 -10.42
C ALA A 110 8.54 8.35 -10.83
N GLU A 111 8.30 8.24 -12.13
CA GLU A 111 6.95 8.01 -12.67
C GLU A 111 6.77 6.54 -13.03
N SER A 112 5.58 5.99 -12.75
CA SER A 112 5.18 4.65 -13.18
C SER A 112 3.68 4.57 -13.41
N GLU A 113 3.25 3.62 -14.23
CA GLU A 113 1.82 3.36 -14.49
C GLU A 113 1.08 2.95 -13.21
N HIS A 114 1.70 2.11 -12.40
CA HIS A 114 1.20 1.70 -11.11
C HIS A 114 2.19 2.13 -10.03
N PRO A 115 1.85 3.10 -9.19
CA PRO A 115 2.72 3.57 -8.12
C PRO A 115 3.08 2.48 -7.13
N PHE A 116 4.29 2.55 -6.61
CA PHE A 116 4.82 1.61 -5.62
C PHE A 116 6.04 2.18 -4.91
N THR A 117 6.33 1.66 -3.74
CA THR A 117 7.60 1.84 -3.02
C THR A 117 8.43 0.57 -3.10
N THR A 118 9.71 0.70 -3.31
CA THR A 118 10.68 -0.39 -3.21
C THR A 118 11.93 0.08 -2.49
N GLU A 119 12.45 -0.75 -1.63
CA GLU A 119 13.72 -0.59 -0.95
C GLU A 119 14.76 -1.53 -1.56
N PHE A 120 15.95 -1.02 -1.81
CA PHE A 120 17.12 -1.82 -2.13
C PHE A 120 17.98 -2.00 -0.91
N TRP A 121 17.93 -1.03 -0.06
CA TRP A 121 18.63 -0.94 1.20
C TRP A 121 18.05 0.25 1.98
N ARG A 122 18.14 0.26 3.32
CA ARG A 122 17.63 1.36 4.16
C ARG A 122 18.13 2.77 3.80
N GLY A 123 19.18 2.87 2.99
CA GLY A 123 19.72 4.13 2.46
C GLY A 123 19.39 4.36 0.97
N ASP A 124 18.62 3.46 0.32
CA ASP A 124 18.18 3.58 -1.07
C ASP A 124 16.73 3.09 -1.18
N VAL A 125 15.80 3.99 -0.97
CA VAL A 125 14.37 3.76 -1.14
C VAL A 125 13.89 4.51 -2.38
N ARG A 126 13.02 3.87 -3.17
CA ARG A 126 12.50 4.46 -4.39
C ARG A 126 11.00 4.39 -4.39
N ILE A 127 10.38 5.54 -4.58
CA ILE A 127 8.93 5.68 -4.69
C ILE A 127 8.55 6.09 -6.10
N THR A 128 7.36 5.70 -6.53
CA THR A 128 6.85 6.12 -7.82
C THR A 128 5.49 6.77 -7.69
N THR A 129 5.17 7.64 -8.61
CA THR A 129 3.87 8.28 -8.75
C THR A 129 3.44 8.30 -10.21
N HIS A 130 2.23 8.74 -10.48
CA HIS A 130 1.81 9.14 -11.82
C HIS A 130 1.11 10.51 -11.77
N TYR A 131 1.10 11.22 -12.89
CA TYR A 131 0.51 12.54 -12.99
C TYR A 131 -0.67 12.53 -13.94
N MET A 132 -1.79 13.07 -13.51
CA MET A 132 -2.99 13.21 -14.32
C MET A 132 -3.33 14.69 -14.50
N PRO A 133 -3.51 15.18 -15.75
CA PRO A 133 -3.77 16.60 -16.00
C PRO A 133 -5.02 17.15 -15.32
N ARG A 134 -5.99 16.31 -15.01
CA ARG A 134 -7.26 16.73 -14.38
C ARG A 134 -7.46 16.17 -12.97
N ASP A 135 -6.45 15.54 -12.38
CA ASP A 135 -6.53 14.97 -11.03
C ASP A 135 -5.20 15.14 -10.28
N ILE A 136 -5.03 16.31 -9.68
CA ILE A 136 -3.86 16.60 -8.84
C ILE A 136 -3.87 15.78 -7.55
N PHE A 137 -5.08 15.47 -7.01
CA PHE A 137 -5.17 14.77 -5.73
C PHE A 137 -4.69 13.34 -5.82
N SER A 138 -4.88 12.68 -6.97
CA SER A 138 -4.30 11.36 -7.20
C SER A 138 -2.79 11.37 -6.94
N ASN A 139 -2.06 12.29 -7.58
CA ASN A 139 -0.63 12.43 -7.34
C ASN A 139 -0.28 12.79 -5.88
N LEU A 140 -1.00 13.72 -5.25
CA LEU A 140 -0.72 14.15 -3.88
C LEU A 140 -0.84 12.97 -2.89
N TYR A 141 -1.96 12.23 -2.96
CA TYR A 141 -2.18 11.07 -2.10
C TYR A 141 -1.20 9.95 -2.36
N ILE A 142 -0.83 9.71 -3.62
CA ILE A 142 0.16 8.70 -3.97
C ILE A 142 1.52 9.07 -3.37
N VAL A 143 2.01 10.29 -3.57
CA VAL A 143 3.32 10.71 -3.04
C VAL A 143 3.31 10.70 -1.52
N ALA A 144 2.22 11.10 -0.87
CA ALA A 144 2.06 11.00 0.56
C ALA A 144 2.07 9.53 1.02
N HIS A 145 1.31 8.66 0.38
CA HIS A 145 1.23 7.24 0.70
C HIS A 145 2.58 6.53 0.53
N GLU A 146 3.20 6.65 -0.65
CA GLU A 146 4.49 6.01 -0.93
C GLU A 146 5.62 6.62 -0.10
N GLY A 147 5.55 7.92 0.17
CA GLY A 147 6.46 8.62 1.07
C GLY A 147 6.38 8.10 2.51
N GLY A 148 5.19 7.73 2.98
CA GLY A 148 5.01 7.08 4.28
C GLY A 148 5.70 5.72 4.37
N HIS A 149 5.61 4.91 3.32
CA HIS A 149 6.38 3.68 3.20
C HIS A 149 7.89 3.96 3.20
N ALA A 150 8.33 4.96 2.43
CA ALA A 150 9.74 5.34 2.40
C ALA A 150 10.26 5.79 3.77
N LEU A 151 9.49 6.58 4.51
CA LEU A 151 9.84 6.97 5.88
C LEU A 151 10.01 5.77 6.80
N TYR A 152 9.17 4.74 6.65
CA TYR A 152 9.33 3.51 7.43
C TYR A 152 10.66 2.85 7.14
N GLU A 153 10.98 2.61 5.87
CA GLU A 153 12.20 1.91 5.44
C GLU A 153 13.47 2.69 5.81
N LEU A 154 13.48 4.01 5.60
CA LEU A 154 14.62 4.87 5.91
C LEU A 154 14.90 5.00 7.43
N ASN A 155 13.91 4.71 8.28
CA ASN A 155 14.04 4.80 9.74
C ASN A 155 14.23 3.43 10.42
N ILE A 156 14.45 2.35 9.67
CA ILE A 156 14.84 1.07 10.25
C ILE A 156 16.18 1.23 10.96
N ASN A 157 16.27 0.70 12.20
CA ASN A 157 17.48 0.79 12.99
C ASN A 157 18.66 0.15 12.26
N PRO A 158 19.81 0.89 12.07
CA PRO A 158 21.02 0.36 11.43
C PRO A 158 21.54 -0.95 12.02
N ASP A 159 21.29 -1.22 13.27
CA ASP A 159 21.71 -2.48 13.91
C ASP A 159 21.04 -3.72 13.30
N TYR A 160 19.96 -3.54 12.52
CA TYR A 160 19.23 -4.58 11.80
C TYR A 160 19.57 -4.65 10.30
N ASP A 161 20.69 -4.09 9.88
CA ASP A 161 21.10 -3.97 8.47
C ASP A 161 21.42 -5.32 7.77
N TYR A 162 21.26 -6.46 8.45
CA TYR A 162 21.51 -7.76 7.85
C TYR A 162 20.22 -8.58 7.62
N PRO A 163 20.15 -9.30 6.50
CA PRO A 163 18.95 -9.49 5.67
C PRO A 163 17.91 -10.48 6.17
N VAL A 164 18.02 -10.98 7.40
CA VAL A 164 17.05 -11.93 7.93
C VAL A 164 15.91 -11.23 8.70
N VAL A 165 16.12 -9.97 9.09
CA VAL A 165 15.20 -9.21 9.96
C VAL A 165 14.72 -7.91 9.31
N THR A 166 15.34 -7.53 8.20
CA THR A 166 14.96 -6.42 7.36
C THR A 166 14.09 -6.92 6.21
N PRO A 167 12.90 -6.95 6.21
CA PRO A 167 11.87 -5.97 5.93
C PRO A 167 10.85 -5.96 7.03
N GLY A 168 10.35 -4.78 7.38
CA GLY A 168 9.39 -4.46 8.41
C GLY A 168 8.74 -5.60 9.20
N ALA A 169 8.59 -5.42 10.50
CA ALA A 169 8.15 -6.49 11.41
C ALA A 169 6.82 -7.13 10.98
N THR A 170 5.88 -6.34 10.45
CA THR A 170 4.62 -6.83 9.88
C THR A 170 4.13 -5.89 8.76
N MET A 171 3.34 -6.43 7.84
CA MET A 171 2.72 -5.63 6.78
C MET A 171 1.71 -4.62 7.32
N GLY A 172 1.03 -4.92 8.42
CA GLY A 172 0.09 -4.02 9.07
C GLY A 172 0.76 -2.77 9.64
N ILE A 173 1.93 -2.92 10.27
CA ILE A 173 2.71 -1.78 10.78
C ILE A 173 3.25 -0.95 9.62
N HIS A 174 3.82 -1.59 8.59
CA HIS A 174 4.34 -0.93 7.41
C HIS A 174 3.26 -0.12 6.67
N ALA A 175 2.08 -0.72 6.43
CA ALA A 175 0.94 -0.05 5.81
C ALA A 175 0.32 1.05 6.69
N ARG A 176 0.42 0.93 8.03
CA ARG A 176 -0.04 1.97 8.96
C ARG A 176 0.80 3.24 8.83
N GLN A 177 2.10 3.11 8.62
CA GLN A 177 2.98 4.28 8.47
C GLN A 177 2.60 5.12 7.24
N SER A 178 2.24 4.48 6.13
CA SER A 178 1.82 5.17 4.90
C SER A 178 0.47 5.89 5.00
N ARG A 179 -0.29 5.67 6.09
CA ARG A 179 -1.60 6.30 6.35
C ARG A 179 -1.57 7.25 7.54
N ARG A 180 -0.40 7.65 7.96
CA ARG A 180 -0.18 8.49 9.14
C ARG A 180 -0.09 9.96 8.73
N ASP A 181 -1.14 10.43 8.05
CA ASP A 181 -1.32 11.82 7.64
C ASP A 181 -2.07 12.64 8.69
#